data_186679b99b942c3b2f53cb4a30fa8a53
#
_entry.id   186679b99b942c3b2f53cb4a30fa8a53
#
_cell.length_a   1.000
_cell.length_b   1.000
_cell.length_c   1.000
_cell.angle_alpha   90.00
_cell.angle_beta   90.00
_cell.angle_gamma   90.00
#
_symmetry.space_group_name_H-M   'P 1'
#
loop_
_entity.id
_entity.type
_entity.pdbx_description
1 polymer ?
#
loop_
_entity_poly.entity_id
_entity_poly.type
_entity_poly.pdbx_seq_one_letter_code
_entity_poly.pdbx_strand_id
1 'polypeptide(L)'
;MSDRSFFDTTILIYAVSAGDPRAAVAEKLLAAGGYISVQVLNEFATVARNKLKMSWEEIGEALAAVRTLCEPPTPLTVGIHDAGLAIAAQYGYHIYDSLILAAALDAECDTVYSEDMQDGQKIGELTIRNPFARL
;
A
#
# COMPACT_ATOMS: atom_id res chain seq x y z
N MET A 1 22.44 1.23 2.52
CA MET A 1 21.15 1.07 3.18
C MET A 1 20.03 1.55 2.28
N SER A 2 19.03 0.74 2.09
CA SER A 2 17.98 1.07 1.14
C SER A 2 16.84 1.78 1.86
N ASP A 3 16.40 2.92 1.31
CA ASP A 3 15.20 3.62 1.76
C ASP A 3 14.01 3.16 0.92
N ARG A 4 13.81 1.85 0.85
CA ARG A 4 12.79 1.26 0.02
C ARG A 4 11.48 1.25 0.79
N SER A 5 10.56 2.12 0.39
CA SER A 5 9.26 2.27 1.03
C SER A 5 8.17 1.64 0.18
N PHE A 6 7.27 0.92 0.83
CA PHE A 6 6.11 0.30 0.20
C PHE A 6 4.85 1.04 0.66
N PHE A 7 3.89 1.20 -0.23
CA PHE A 7 2.63 1.90 0.08
C PHE A 7 1.46 0.93 0.12
N ASP A 8 0.79 0.87 1.26
CA ASP A 8 -0.49 0.19 1.40
C ASP A 8 -1.59 1.00 0.70
N THR A 9 -2.71 0.37 0.48
CA THR A 9 -3.88 0.95 -0.19
C THR A 9 -4.32 2.27 0.43
N THR A 10 -4.25 2.42 1.74
CA THR A 10 -4.68 3.65 2.43
C THR A 10 -3.94 4.89 1.93
N ILE A 11 -2.66 4.75 1.59
CA ILE A 11 -1.88 5.87 1.08
C ILE A 11 -2.47 6.37 -0.25
N LEU A 12 -2.81 5.45 -1.15
CA LEU A 12 -3.41 5.79 -2.44
C LEU A 12 -4.80 6.42 -2.26
N ILE A 13 -5.59 5.89 -1.36
CA ILE A 13 -6.94 6.38 -1.08
C ILE A 13 -6.89 7.82 -0.57
N TYR A 14 -6.01 8.13 0.40
CA TYR A 14 -5.92 9.48 0.92
C TYR A 14 -5.36 10.45 -0.10
N ALA A 15 -4.45 10.02 -0.96
CA ALA A 15 -3.90 10.88 -2.01
C ALA A 15 -4.98 11.43 -2.95
N VAL A 16 -6.09 10.69 -3.14
CA VAL A 16 -7.21 11.13 -3.99
C VAL A 16 -8.40 11.68 -3.17
N SER A 17 -8.24 11.81 -1.85
CA SER A 17 -9.31 12.26 -0.96
C SER A 17 -9.21 13.78 -0.74
N ALA A 18 -9.70 14.55 -1.71
CA ALA A 18 -9.65 16.01 -1.66
C ALA A 18 -10.32 16.53 -0.38
N GLY A 19 -9.67 17.48 0.29
CA GLY A 19 -10.16 18.06 1.53
C GLY A 19 -9.81 17.31 2.79
N ASP A 20 -9.27 16.11 2.68
CA ASP A 20 -8.78 15.37 3.84
C ASP A 20 -7.35 15.82 4.16
N PRO A 21 -7.05 16.15 5.44
CA PRO A 21 -5.68 16.57 5.82
C PRO A 21 -4.61 15.53 5.55
N ARG A 22 -4.97 14.25 5.44
CA ARG A 22 -4.04 13.17 5.11
C ARG A 22 -3.63 13.17 3.64
N ALA A 23 -4.40 13.83 2.76
CA ALA A 23 -4.08 13.88 1.33
C ALA A 23 -2.71 14.47 1.06
N ALA A 24 -2.35 15.57 1.71
CA ALA A 24 -1.06 16.21 1.50
C ALA A 24 0.11 15.32 1.91
N VAL A 25 -0.03 14.60 3.02
CA VAL A 25 0.99 13.64 3.48
C VAL A 25 1.14 12.50 2.49
N ALA A 26 0.02 11.92 2.05
CA ALA A 26 0.01 10.82 1.08
C ALA A 26 0.63 11.23 -0.25
N GLU A 27 0.27 12.39 -0.77
CA GLU A 27 0.82 12.92 -2.02
C GLU A 27 2.33 13.12 -1.93
N LYS A 28 2.81 13.64 -0.82
CA LYS A 28 4.24 13.85 -0.60
C LYS A 28 5.00 12.52 -0.58
N LEU A 29 4.45 11.51 0.08
CA LEU A 29 5.06 10.18 0.12
C LEU A 29 5.14 9.57 -1.29
N LEU A 30 4.05 9.63 -2.04
CA LEU A 30 4.02 9.09 -3.41
C LEU A 30 4.98 9.84 -4.32
N ALA A 31 5.06 11.17 -4.19
CA ALA A 31 5.97 11.99 -4.99
C ALA A 31 7.44 11.64 -4.75
N ALA A 32 7.78 11.18 -3.56
CA ALA A 32 9.14 10.72 -3.25
C ALA A 32 9.47 9.36 -3.90
N GLY A 33 8.46 8.68 -4.42
CA GLY A 33 8.61 7.37 -5.05
C GLY A 33 8.57 6.23 -4.05
N GLY A 34 8.40 5.02 -4.56
CA GLY A 34 8.37 3.81 -3.75
C GLY A 34 7.78 2.63 -4.51
N TYR A 35 7.30 1.66 -3.75
CA TYR A 35 6.86 0.36 -4.26
C TYR A 35 5.40 0.11 -3.91
N ILE A 36 4.72 -0.56 -4.82
CA ILE A 36 3.32 -0.98 -4.67
C ILE A 36 3.19 -2.40 -5.22
N SER A 37 2.02 -3.01 -5.04
CA SER A 37 1.73 -4.35 -5.56
C SER A 37 0.43 -4.35 -6.36
N VAL A 38 0.22 -5.41 -7.13
CA VAL A 38 -1.05 -5.62 -7.84
C VAL A 38 -2.20 -5.68 -6.83
N GLN A 39 -1.99 -6.29 -5.65
CA GLN A 39 -3.04 -6.34 -4.62
C GLN A 39 -3.45 -4.94 -4.18
N VAL A 40 -2.49 -4.02 -4.00
CA VAL A 40 -2.79 -2.62 -3.67
C VAL A 40 -3.63 -1.96 -4.77
N LEU A 41 -3.28 -2.20 -6.03
CA LEU A 41 -4.05 -1.66 -7.16
C LEU A 41 -5.49 -2.16 -7.15
N ASN A 42 -5.68 -3.47 -6.88
CA ASN A 42 -7.00 -4.10 -6.82
C ASN A 42 -7.84 -3.51 -5.67
N GLU A 43 -7.27 -3.38 -4.49
CA GLU A 43 -7.98 -2.83 -3.34
C GLU A 43 -8.32 -1.36 -3.55
N PHE A 44 -7.41 -0.59 -4.12
CA PHE A 44 -7.71 0.81 -4.47
C PHE A 44 -8.93 0.89 -5.39
N ALA A 45 -8.95 0.10 -6.46
CA ALA A 45 -10.06 0.10 -7.42
C ALA A 45 -11.39 -0.22 -6.73
N THR A 46 -11.40 -1.19 -5.82
CA THR A 46 -12.59 -1.60 -5.08
C THR A 46 -13.09 -0.48 -4.16
N VAL A 47 -12.20 0.10 -3.36
CA VAL A 47 -12.57 1.17 -2.41
C VAL A 47 -12.98 2.44 -3.16
N ALA A 48 -12.22 2.82 -4.18
CA ALA A 48 -12.49 4.02 -4.96
C ALA A 48 -13.86 3.92 -5.65
N ARG A 49 -14.21 2.76 -6.19
CA ARG A 49 -15.49 2.54 -6.83
C ARG A 49 -16.63 2.53 -5.82
N ASN A 50 -16.50 1.77 -4.73
CA ASN A 50 -17.59 1.51 -3.81
C ASN A 50 -17.80 2.62 -2.78
N LYS A 51 -16.73 3.22 -2.26
CA LYS A 51 -16.82 4.23 -1.20
C LYS A 51 -16.69 5.65 -1.74
N LEU A 52 -15.76 5.90 -2.65
CA LEU A 52 -15.51 7.23 -3.19
C LEU A 52 -16.37 7.54 -4.41
N LYS A 53 -17.09 6.55 -4.93
CA LYS A 53 -17.99 6.68 -6.07
C LYS A 53 -17.31 7.19 -7.33
N MET A 54 -16.04 6.87 -7.49
CA MET A 54 -15.28 7.24 -8.68
C MET A 54 -15.74 6.41 -9.88
N SER A 55 -15.69 7.02 -11.06
CA SER A 55 -15.92 6.28 -12.31
C SER A 55 -14.73 5.38 -12.61
N TRP A 56 -14.95 4.36 -13.43
CA TRP A 56 -13.85 3.49 -13.87
C TRP A 56 -12.77 4.28 -14.60
N GLU A 57 -13.14 5.31 -15.34
CA GLU A 57 -12.19 6.21 -16.01
C GLU A 57 -11.34 6.97 -15.02
N GLU A 58 -11.98 7.54 -13.98
CA GLU A 58 -11.26 8.25 -12.92
C GLU A 58 -10.31 7.33 -12.16
N ILE A 59 -10.75 6.11 -11.86
CA ILE A 59 -9.92 5.10 -11.21
C ILE A 59 -8.70 4.78 -12.08
N GLY A 60 -8.89 4.56 -13.38
CA GLY A 60 -7.80 4.28 -14.31
C GLY A 60 -6.80 5.41 -14.37
N GLU A 61 -7.27 6.66 -14.40
CA GLU A 61 -6.39 7.84 -14.42
C GLU A 61 -5.58 7.96 -13.12
N ALA A 62 -6.24 7.75 -11.97
CA ALA A 62 -5.56 7.81 -10.67
C ALA A 62 -4.48 6.74 -10.57
N LEU A 63 -4.79 5.50 -10.98
CA LEU A 63 -3.81 4.41 -10.94
C LEU A 63 -2.66 4.63 -11.92
N ALA A 64 -2.94 5.19 -13.10
CA ALA A 64 -1.89 5.55 -14.06
C ALA A 64 -0.92 6.58 -13.45
N ALA A 65 -1.45 7.59 -12.76
CA ALA A 65 -0.64 8.60 -12.10
C ALA A 65 0.24 7.99 -11.00
N VAL A 66 -0.33 7.13 -10.16
CA VAL A 66 0.43 6.44 -9.10
C VAL A 66 1.55 5.59 -9.72
N ARG A 67 1.24 4.87 -10.78
CA ARG A 67 2.22 3.97 -11.43
C ARG A 67 3.37 4.73 -12.11
N THR A 68 3.17 6.00 -12.47
CA THR A 68 4.29 6.83 -12.98
C THR A 68 5.23 7.27 -11.87
N LEU A 69 4.73 7.38 -10.63
CA LEU A 69 5.51 7.79 -9.48
C LEU A 69 6.25 6.63 -8.80
N CYS A 70 5.72 5.42 -8.92
CA CYS A 70 6.23 4.24 -8.22
C CYS A 70 6.97 3.30 -9.16
N GLU A 71 7.75 2.38 -8.56
CA GLU A 71 8.37 1.28 -9.29
C GLU A 71 7.29 0.33 -9.83
N PRO A 72 7.60 -0.50 -10.84
CA PRO A 72 6.62 -1.46 -11.36
C PRO A 72 5.98 -2.29 -10.25
N PRO A 73 4.66 -2.46 -10.26
CA PRO A 73 3.97 -3.16 -9.17
C PRO A 73 4.45 -4.61 -9.02
N THR A 74 4.64 -5.05 -7.78
CA THR A 74 4.95 -6.44 -7.48
C THR A 74 3.77 -7.31 -7.90
N PRO A 75 4.00 -8.34 -8.75
CA PRO A 75 2.90 -9.20 -9.20
C PRO A 75 2.33 -10.06 -8.09
N LEU A 76 1.05 -10.38 -8.21
CA LEU A 76 0.36 -11.28 -7.29
C LEU A 76 0.54 -12.71 -7.78
N THR A 77 1.57 -13.37 -7.26
CA THR A 77 1.94 -14.74 -7.65
C THR A 77 1.50 -15.76 -6.62
N VAL A 78 1.60 -17.06 -6.96
CA VAL A 78 1.36 -18.14 -5.99
C VAL A 78 2.37 -18.05 -4.84
N GLY A 79 3.61 -17.69 -5.13
CA GLY A 79 4.62 -17.49 -4.08
C GLY A 79 4.25 -16.39 -3.08
N ILE A 80 3.73 -15.27 -3.58
CA ILE A 80 3.23 -14.18 -2.73
C ILE A 80 2.02 -14.64 -1.91
N HIS A 81 1.13 -15.41 -2.52
CA HIS A 81 -0.02 -15.98 -1.82
C HIS A 81 0.43 -16.86 -0.65
N ASP A 82 1.37 -17.77 -0.89
CA ASP A 82 1.87 -18.67 0.15
C ASP A 82 2.55 -17.91 1.29
N ALA A 83 3.38 -16.92 0.95
CA ALA A 83 4.01 -16.05 1.93
C ALA A 83 2.98 -15.26 2.74
N GLY A 84 1.94 -14.78 2.08
CA GLY A 84 0.83 -14.07 2.73
C GLY A 84 0.09 -14.95 3.73
N LEU A 85 -0.17 -16.22 3.39
CA LEU A 85 -0.79 -17.16 4.31
C LEU A 85 0.05 -17.35 5.57
N ALA A 86 1.37 -17.47 5.41
CA ALA A 86 2.29 -17.62 6.54
C ALA A 86 2.27 -16.39 7.45
N ILE A 87 2.26 -15.19 6.88
CA ILE A 87 2.17 -13.94 7.63
C ILE A 87 0.85 -13.84 8.39
N ALA A 88 -0.27 -14.16 7.71
CA ALA A 88 -1.59 -14.14 8.34
C ALA A 88 -1.65 -15.08 9.55
N ALA A 89 -1.10 -16.27 9.39
CA ALA A 89 -1.07 -17.27 10.47
C ALA A 89 -0.20 -16.84 11.65
N GLN A 90 0.93 -16.20 11.37
CA GLN A 90 1.88 -15.82 12.41
C GLN A 90 1.50 -14.50 13.11
N TYR A 91 1.03 -13.51 12.36
CA TYR A 91 0.81 -12.17 12.90
C TYR A 91 -0.67 -11.79 13.07
N GLY A 92 -1.58 -12.59 12.54
CA GLY A 92 -3.02 -12.38 12.73
C GLY A 92 -3.66 -11.32 11.83
N TYR A 93 -2.98 -10.86 10.80
CA TYR A 93 -3.57 -9.95 9.83
C TYR A 93 -4.51 -10.67 8.88
N HIS A 94 -5.50 -9.94 8.36
CA HIS A 94 -6.33 -10.43 7.27
C HIS A 94 -5.46 -10.84 6.09
N ILE A 95 -5.93 -11.81 5.30
CA ILE A 95 -5.13 -12.35 4.18
C ILE A 95 -4.72 -11.25 3.18
N TYR A 96 -5.59 -10.27 2.87
CA TYR A 96 -5.24 -9.23 1.91
C TYR A 96 -4.14 -8.31 2.44
N ASP A 97 -4.20 -7.93 3.72
CA ASP A 97 -3.12 -7.16 4.35
C ASP A 97 -1.82 -7.96 4.36
N SER A 98 -1.92 -9.26 4.61
CA SER A 98 -0.77 -10.16 4.62
C SER A 98 -0.14 -10.31 3.23
N LEU A 99 -0.96 -10.28 2.17
CA LEU A 99 -0.45 -10.28 0.79
C LEU A 99 0.32 -8.99 0.47
N ILE A 100 -0.13 -7.87 1.01
CA ILE A 100 0.57 -6.60 0.86
C ILE A 100 1.92 -6.64 1.57
N LEU A 101 1.95 -7.16 2.81
CA LEU A 101 3.19 -7.33 3.56
C LEU A 101 4.15 -8.30 2.85
N ALA A 102 3.62 -9.39 2.30
CA ALA A 102 4.42 -10.36 1.55
C ALA A 102 5.06 -9.71 0.31
N ALA A 103 4.29 -8.88 -0.41
CA ALA A 103 4.80 -8.16 -1.58
C ALA A 103 5.89 -7.16 -1.19
N ALA A 104 5.71 -6.46 -0.07
CA ALA A 104 6.72 -5.51 0.44
C ALA A 104 8.03 -6.22 0.78
N LEU A 105 7.96 -7.39 1.40
CA LEU A 105 9.14 -8.21 1.69
C LEU A 105 9.80 -8.71 0.41
N ASP A 106 9.01 -9.16 -0.56
CA ASP A 106 9.51 -9.62 -1.85
C ASP A 106 10.24 -8.51 -2.61
N ALA A 107 9.75 -7.28 -2.50
CA ALA A 107 10.38 -6.10 -3.10
C ALA A 107 11.57 -5.59 -2.29
N GLU A 108 11.90 -6.27 -1.20
CA GLU A 108 13.03 -5.92 -0.31
C GLU A 108 12.88 -4.52 0.29
N CYS A 109 11.65 -4.13 0.62
CA CYS A 109 11.37 -2.88 1.30
C CYS A 109 11.69 -2.99 2.78
N ASP A 110 12.10 -1.88 3.39
CA ASP A 110 12.35 -1.83 4.83
C ASP A 110 11.20 -1.16 5.58
N THR A 111 10.32 -0.45 4.87
CA THR A 111 9.19 0.26 5.46
C THR A 111 7.93 0.02 4.63
N VAL A 112 6.81 -0.22 5.29
CA VAL A 112 5.49 -0.15 4.66
C VAL A 112 4.67 0.92 5.36
N TYR A 113 4.17 1.88 4.59
CA TYR A 113 3.27 2.91 5.10
C TYR A 113 1.84 2.43 5.03
N SER A 114 1.16 2.42 6.17
CA SER A 114 -0.23 1.98 6.29
C SER A 114 -0.89 2.64 7.49
N GLU A 115 -2.16 2.99 7.37
CA GLU A 115 -2.97 3.44 8.50
C GLU A 115 -3.65 2.26 9.20
N ASP A 116 -3.94 1.19 8.49
CA ASP A 116 -4.77 0.09 8.98
C ASP A 116 -4.02 -0.97 9.77
N MET A 117 -2.70 -1.00 9.66
CA MET A 117 -1.88 -2.00 10.34
C MET A 117 -1.22 -1.40 11.58
N GLN A 118 -0.64 -2.26 12.42
CA GLN A 118 -0.07 -1.82 13.67
C GLN A 118 1.22 -1.03 13.48
N ASP A 119 1.19 0.25 13.81
CA ASP A 119 2.34 1.16 13.71
C ASP A 119 3.50 0.65 14.57
N GLY A 120 4.68 0.59 13.98
CA GLY A 120 5.91 0.17 14.64
C GLY A 120 6.17 -1.32 14.65
N GLN A 121 5.21 -2.14 14.21
CA GLN A 121 5.41 -3.60 14.17
C GLN A 121 6.43 -3.99 13.11
N LYS A 122 7.27 -4.96 13.43
CA LYS A 122 8.24 -5.54 12.50
C LYS A 122 7.75 -6.88 11.97
N ILE A 123 7.86 -7.05 10.67
CA ILE A 123 7.62 -8.31 9.97
C ILE A 123 8.95 -8.64 9.27
N GLY A 124 9.79 -9.45 9.91
CA GLY A 124 11.16 -9.64 9.43
C GLY A 124 11.91 -8.32 9.43
N GLU A 125 12.47 -7.92 8.30
CA GLU A 125 13.19 -6.65 8.13
C GLU A 125 12.28 -5.46 7.83
N LEU A 126 10.98 -5.73 7.62
CA LEU A 126 10.00 -4.71 7.27
C LEU A 126 9.40 -4.09 8.53
N THR A 127 9.33 -2.75 8.57
CA THR A 127 8.69 -2.02 9.66
C THR A 127 7.42 -1.35 9.14
N ILE A 128 6.32 -1.54 9.86
CA ILE A 128 5.05 -0.87 9.55
C ILE A 128 5.08 0.52 10.18
N ARG A 129 4.69 1.54 9.40
CA ARG A 129 4.61 2.92 9.88
C ARG A 129 3.31 3.56 9.45
N ASN A 130 2.64 4.20 10.40
CA ASN A 130 1.47 5.03 10.12
C ASN A 130 1.93 6.47 9.91
N PRO A 131 1.92 6.98 8.66
CA PRO A 131 2.42 8.33 8.39
C PRO A 131 1.46 9.42 8.85
N PHE A 132 0.25 9.04 9.28
CA PHE A 132 -0.81 9.96 9.70
C PHE A 132 -0.97 10.04 11.21
N ALA A 133 -0.13 9.36 11.97
CA ALA A 133 -0.31 9.20 13.42
C ALA A 133 -0.31 10.52 14.19
N ARG A 134 0.24 11.58 13.61
CA ARG A 134 0.33 12.90 14.26
C ARG A 134 -0.58 13.96 13.63
N LEU A 135 -1.50 13.57 12.80
CA LEU A 135 -2.45 14.50 12.21
C LEU A 135 -3.69 14.70 13.09
#